data_2d45131a54cf482f12df7c441e20ccf7
#
_entry.id   2d45131a54cf482f12df7c441e20ccf7
#
_cell.length_a   1.000
_cell.length_b   1.000
_cell.length_c   1.000
_cell.angle_alpha   90.00
_cell.angle_beta   90.00
_cell.angle_gamma   90.00
#
_symmetry.space_group_name_H-M   'P 1'
#
loop_
_entity.id
_entity.type
_entity.pdbx_description
1 polymer ?
#
loop_
_entity_poly.entity_id
_entity_poly.type
_entity_poly.pdbx_seq_one_letter_code
_entity_poly.pdbx_strand_id
1 'polypeptide(L)'
;MEKVRVAMIGVGAISGIYLQNITHTFRELDLVGVCDLIPERAQKGAQYVKEQIAAGAQVREPKIYQDMYEAFNDPEVEVVLNLTRPYEHYEVTKQALLHGKHTYSEKPLAVDMEEAAELIALAEEKNLRLGGAPDTFLGAGIQTARRLIDGGFIGDVVGASCAMVCHGHETWHPDPEFYYKRGGGPMLDMGPYYVTALVQLLGEAKGVMGFTKKTFPHRTITSQPHYGEDITVDVDTYLYGNILFSNGAIAQLFTTFDVYYTQQARFEVYGTKGSLVVPDPNTFGGPVLLLRPEDQSAGPKTDPGLDKKTAPEFYNGYKEVPLLYDYNENSRALGLADMCKALSTGREHRANYQQQRHVLEIMTSFSKSSEKGAMVELTSRYTRTAPMANNPMHGILDD
;
A
#
# COMPACT_ATOMS: atom_id res chain seq x y z
N MET A 1 26.14 -11.80 3.48
CA MET A 1 25.31 -10.66 3.94
C MET A 1 24.76 -11.03 5.32
N GLU A 2 24.93 -10.15 6.30
CA GLU A 2 24.31 -10.34 7.60
C GLU A 2 22.82 -10.08 7.50
N LYS A 3 22.00 -11.03 7.96
CA LYS A 3 20.56 -10.90 7.92
C LYS A 3 20.08 -10.05 9.09
N VAL A 4 19.07 -9.23 8.86
CA VAL A 4 18.40 -8.43 9.91
C VAL A 4 17.33 -9.29 10.59
N ARG A 5 17.35 -9.28 11.91
CA ARG A 5 16.51 -10.13 12.76
C ARG A 5 15.17 -9.48 13.04
N VAL A 6 14.11 -10.15 12.59
CA VAL A 6 12.73 -9.65 12.59
C VAL A 6 11.86 -10.45 13.54
N ALA A 7 11.07 -9.78 14.38
CA ALA A 7 9.94 -10.39 15.09
C ALA A 7 8.62 -9.93 14.46
N MET A 8 7.71 -10.88 14.21
CA MET A 8 6.38 -10.61 13.66
C MET A 8 5.34 -10.55 14.79
N ILE A 9 4.64 -9.42 14.89
CA ILE A 9 3.52 -9.21 15.82
C ILE A 9 2.22 -9.17 15.02
N GLY A 10 1.33 -10.12 15.29
CA GLY A 10 0.11 -10.37 14.51
C GLY A 10 0.31 -11.46 13.47
N VAL A 11 -0.35 -12.60 13.67
CA VAL A 11 -0.33 -13.76 12.76
C VAL A 11 -1.76 -14.00 12.24
N GLY A 12 -2.35 -12.93 11.68
CA GLY A 12 -3.68 -12.93 11.08
C GLY A 12 -3.69 -13.32 9.60
N ALA A 13 -4.74 -12.93 8.88
CA ALA A 13 -4.96 -13.33 7.48
C ALA A 13 -3.81 -12.92 6.55
N ILE A 14 -3.23 -11.71 6.72
CA ILE A 14 -2.17 -11.23 5.84
C ILE A 14 -0.80 -11.87 6.12
N SER A 15 -0.58 -12.42 7.31
CA SER A 15 0.72 -12.95 7.71
C SER A 15 1.22 -14.11 6.84
N GLY A 16 0.31 -14.87 6.23
CA GLY A 16 0.66 -16.02 5.40
C GLY A 16 1.61 -15.67 4.25
N ILE A 17 1.31 -14.58 3.52
CA ILE A 17 2.18 -14.15 2.42
C ILE A 17 3.50 -13.55 2.92
N TYR A 18 3.50 -12.87 4.07
CA TYR A 18 4.74 -12.40 4.69
C TYR A 18 5.63 -13.58 5.13
N LEU A 19 5.07 -14.58 5.80
CA LEU A 19 5.79 -15.80 6.19
C LEU A 19 6.38 -16.51 4.97
N GLN A 20 5.60 -16.66 3.90
CA GLN A 20 6.06 -17.26 2.65
C GLN A 20 7.26 -16.50 2.08
N ASN A 21 7.16 -15.18 1.93
CA ASN A 21 8.18 -14.36 1.30
C ASN A 21 9.44 -14.22 2.18
N ILE A 22 9.30 -14.11 3.49
CA ILE A 22 10.45 -14.13 4.43
C ILE A 22 11.17 -15.46 4.37
N THR A 23 10.43 -16.56 4.21
CA THR A 23 11.01 -17.92 4.22
C THR A 23 11.70 -18.28 2.90
N HIS A 24 11.14 -17.82 1.76
CA HIS A 24 11.57 -18.30 0.44
C HIS A 24 12.18 -17.23 -0.47
N THR A 25 11.88 -15.96 -0.27
CA THR A 25 12.23 -14.91 -1.22
C THR A 25 13.33 -13.99 -0.71
N PHE A 26 13.12 -13.31 0.43
CA PHE A 26 14.00 -12.23 0.86
C PHE A 26 15.15 -12.73 1.75
N ARG A 27 16.36 -12.64 1.23
CA ARG A 27 17.57 -13.14 1.90
C ARG A 27 18.12 -12.22 2.98
N GLU A 28 17.68 -10.97 2.99
CA GLU A 28 18.00 -9.96 4.01
C GLU A 28 17.34 -10.23 5.36
N LEU A 29 16.28 -11.06 5.38
CA LEU A 29 15.42 -11.25 6.53
C LEU A 29 15.73 -12.54 7.29
N ASP A 30 15.71 -12.45 8.63
CA ASP A 30 15.79 -13.57 9.55
C ASP A 30 14.64 -13.49 10.56
N LEU A 31 13.63 -14.35 10.42
CA LEU A 31 12.48 -14.37 11.32
C LEU A 31 12.86 -15.02 12.65
N VAL A 32 13.11 -14.22 13.68
CA VAL A 32 13.49 -14.70 15.03
C VAL A 32 12.32 -15.25 15.80
N GLY A 33 11.13 -14.65 15.61
CA GLY A 33 9.95 -15.09 16.35
C GLY A 33 8.65 -14.47 15.87
N VAL A 34 7.57 -15.04 16.37
CA VAL A 34 6.19 -14.66 16.08
C VAL A 34 5.40 -14.48 17.37
N CYS A 35 4.46 -13.54 17.37
CA CYS A 35 3.54 -13.26 18.48
C CYS A 35 2.14 -12.98 17.96
N ASP A 36 1.11 -13.48 18.62
CA ASP A 36 -0.29 -13.11 18.39
C ASP A 36 -1.06 -13.17 19.70
N LEU A 37 -2.08 -12.31 19.88
CA LEU A 37 -2.98 -12.35 21.03
C LEU A 37 -3.74 -13.67 21.13
N ILE A 38 -3.91 -14.36 20.00
CA ILE A 38 -4.48 -15.71 19.92
C ILE A 38 -3.34 -16.70 19.76
N PRO A 39 -2.93 -17.44 20.83
CA PRO A 39 -1.74 -18.28 20.83
C PRO A 39 -1.71 -19.31 19.70
N GLU A 40 -2.86 -19.84 19.31
CA GLU A 40 -2.99 -20.82 18.24
C GLU A 40 -2.56 -20.26 16.88
N ARG A 41 -2.70 -18.95 16.66
CA ARG A 41 -2.24 -18.28 15.43
C ARG A 41 -0.72 -18.21 15.40
N ALA A 42 -0.08 -17.81 16.50
CA ALA A 42 1.38 -17.81 16.61
C ALA A 42 1.96 -19.23 16.40
N GLN A 43 1.32 -20.23 17.02
CA GLN A 43 1.70 -21.66 16.83
C GLN A 43 1.60 -22.10 15.36
N LYS A 44 0.50 -21.74 14.66
CA LYS A 44 0.32 -22.05 13.24
C LYS A 44 1.38 -21.36 12.37
N GLY A 45 1.72 -20.10 12.66
CA GLY A 45 2.77 -19.38 11.95
C GLY A 45 4.15 -20.03 12.13
N ALA A 46 4.52 -20.38 13.36
CA ALA A 46 5.77 -21.08 13.64
C ALA A 46 5.80 -22.48 13.01
N GLN A 47 4.68 -23.21 13.07
CA GLN A 47 4.55 -24.53 12.46
C GLN A 47 4.71 -24.46 10.93
N TYR A 48 4.13 -23.46 10.27
CA TYR A 48 4.34 -23.24 8.84
C TYR A 48 5.84 -23.13 8.50
N VAL A 49 6.59 -22.26 9.22
CA VAL A 49 8.03 -22.10 8.97
C VAL A 49 8.79 -23.40 9.21
N LYS A 50 8.45 -24.15 10.26
CA LYS A 50 9.05 -25.46 10.54
C LYS A 50 8.83 -26.48 9.41
N GLU A 51 7.65 -26.49 8.82
CA GLU A 51 7.34 -27.33 7.65
C GLU A 51 8.17 -26.91 6.42
N GLN A 52 8.37 -25.59 6.21
CA GLN A 52 9.23 -25.11 5.13
C GLN A 52 10.71 -25.49 5.34
N ILE A 53 11.20 -25.44 6.59
CA ILE A 53 12.55 -25.93 6.93
C ILE A 53 12.68 -27.41 6.60
N ALA A 54 11.69 -28.22 6.96
CA ALA A 54 11.67 -29.66 6.62
C ALA A 54 11.61 -29.89 5.10
N ALA A 55 11.04 -28.94 4.33
CA ALA A 55 11.03 -28.94 2.88
C ALA A 55 12.33 -28.38 2.23
N GLY A 56 13.29 -27.91 3.04
CA GLY A 56 14.62 -27.47 2.56
C GLY A 56 14.86 -25.95 2.61
N ALA A 57 13.94 -25.17 3.16
CA ALA A 57 14.16 -23.74 3.33
C ALA A 57 15.34 -23.46 4.29
N GLN A 58 16.18 -22.48 3.94
CA GLN A 58 17.40 -22.15 4.68
C GLN A 58 17.15 -20.99 5.66
N VAL A 59 16.19 -21.19 6.57
CA VAL A 59 15.80 -20.24 7.62
C VAL A 59 15.80 -20.95 8.97
N ARG A 60 15.80 -20.20 10.06
CA ARG A 60 15.69 -20.78 11.40
C ARG A 60 14.23 -21.00 11.82
N GLU A 61 14.03 -21.91 12.80
CA GLU A 61 12.74 -22.06 13.46
C GLU A 61 12.50 -20.82 14.34
N PRO A 62 11.36 -20.11 14.18
CA PRO A 62 11.07 -18.90 14.96
C PRO A 62 10.64 -19.27 16.39
N LYS A 63 11.00 -18.42 17.35
CA LYS A 63 10.44 -18.45 18.70
C LYS A 63 8.94 -18.13 18.67
N ILE A 64 8.18 -18.64 19.62
CA ILE A 64 6.80 -18.20 19.88
C ILE A 64 6.83 -17.37 21.15
N TYR A 65 6.60 -16.06 21.02
CA TYR A 65 6.51 -15.14 22.15
C TYR A 65 5.11 -15.17 22.75
N GLN A 66 5.02 -15.10 24.08
CA GLN A 66 3.74 -15.10 24.81
C GLN A 66 2.99 -13.78 24.68
N ASP A 67 3.74 -12.68 24.60
CA ASP A 67 3.22 -11.34 24.34
C ASP A 67 4.23 -10.50 23.54
N MET A 68 3.80 -9.33 23.10
CA MET A 68 4.65 -8.42 22.32
C MET A 68 5.84 -7.88 23.13
N TYR A 69 5.73 -7.76 24.44
CA TYR A 69 6.81 -7.23 25.29
C TYR A 69 7.95 -8.23 25.43
N GLU A 70 7.65 -9.54 25.43
CA GLU A 70 8.69 -10.57 25.36
C GLU A 70 9.50 -10.43 24.06
N ALA A 71 8.84 -10.20 22.91
CA ALA A 71 9.52 -9.93 21.65
C ALA A 71 10.33 -8.62 21.68
N PHE A 72 9.77 -7.55 22.26
CA PHE A 72 10.44 -6.24 22.32
C PHE A 72 11.65 -6.24 23.28
N ASN A 73 11.64 -7.06 24.30
CA ASN A 73 12.75 -7.21 25.24
C ASN A 73 13.80 -8.23 24.78
N ASP A 74 13.53 -9.01 23.74
CA ASP A 74 14.52 -9.94 23.20
C ASP A 74 15.67 -9.19 22.50
N PRO A 75 16.92 -9.29 22.98
CA PRO A 75 18.07 -8.61 22.38
C PRO A 75 18.40 -9.09 20.95
N GLU A 76 17.89 -10.25 20.55
CA GLU A 76 18.05 -10.73 19.18
C GLU A 76 17.16 -9.94 18.18
N VAL A 77 16.05 -9.36 18.61
CA VAL A 77 15.13 -8.62 17.72
C VAL A 77 15.69 -7.25 17.41
N GLU A 78 15.87 -6.93 16.13
CA GLU A 78 16.29 -5.63 15.61
C GLU A 78 15.11 -4.85 15.04
N VAL A 79 14.21 -5.56 14.32
CA VAL A 79 13.06 -4.98 13.63
C VAL A 79 11.78 -5.68 14.09
N VAL A 80 10.76 -4.92 14.35
CA VAL A 80 9.40 -5.40 14.59
C VAL A 80 8.58 -5.23 13.30
N LEU A 81 8.03 -6.31 12.81
CA LEU A 81 7.02 -6.34 11.75
C LEU A 81 5.64 -6.38 12.41
N ASN A 82 4.91 -5.26 12.32
CA ASN A 82 3.59 -5.11 12.90
C ASN A 82 2.49 -5.42 11.87
N LEU A 83 1.83 -6.57 12.01
CA LEU A 83 0.72 -7.04 11.17
C LEU A 83 -0.60 -7.13 11.94
N THR A 84 -0.75 -6.34 12.98
CA THR A 84 -1.98 -6.26 13.78
C THR A 84 -3.12 -5.59 13.02
N ARG A 85 -4.22 -5.26 13.66
CA ARG A 85 -5.34 -4.55 13.02
C ARG A 85 -5.05 -3.04 12.91
N PRO A 86 -5.65 -2.32 11.98
CA PRO A 86 -5.39 -0.89 11.75
C PRO A 86 -5.45 -0.02 13.01
N TYR A 87 -6.41 -0.27 13.89
CA TYR A 87 -6.57 0.48 15.15
C TYR A 87 -5.58 0.09 16.25
N GLU A 88 -4.80 -1.00 16.07
CA GLU A 88 -3.75 -1.45 16.97
C GLU A 88 -2.35 -1.04 16.49
N HIS A 89 -2.22 -0.63 15.22
CA HIS A 89 -0.92 -0.27 14.62
C HIS A 89 -0.17 0.76 15.44
N TYR A 90 -0.86 1.80 15.90
CA TYR A 90 -0.27 2.87 16.68
C TYR A 90 0.36 2.34 17.98
N GLU A 91 -0.41 1.65 18.82
CA GLU A 91 0.08 1.21 20.13
C GLU A 91 1.23 0.20 20.00
N VAL A 92 1.10 -0.80 19.13
CA VAL A 92 2.16 -1.81 18.92
C VAL A 92 3.43 -1.16 18.38
N THR A 93 3.32 -0.26 17.39
CA THR A 93 4.46 0.46 16.83
C THR A 93 5.12 1.36 17.86
N LYS A 94 4.33 2.10 18.67
CA LYS A 94 4.82 2.96 19.75
C LYS A 94 5.63 2.16 20.77
N GLN A 95 5.09 1.05 21.24
CA GLN A 95 5.77 0.20 22.22
C GLN A 95 7.07 -0.40 21.65
N ALA A 96 7.08 -0.84 20.39
CA ALA A 96 8.30 -1.33 19.75
C ALA A 96 9.39 -0.23 19.68
N LEU A 97 9.03 0.99 19.28
CA LEU A 97 9.95 2.14 19.26
C LEU A 97 10.45 2.49 20.66
N LEU A 98 9.58 2.48 21.69
CA LEU A 98 9.98 2.73 23.08
C LEU A 98 11.03 1.73 23.56
N HIS A 99 10.96 0.48 23.12
CA HIS A 99 11.93 -0.58 23.43
C HIS A 99 13.16 -0.59 22.49
N GLY A 100 13.33 0.45 21.67
CA GLY A 100 14.50 0.62 20.81
C GLY A 100 14.51 -0.28 19.57
N LYS A 101 13.35 -0.72 19.11
CA LYS A 101 13.24 -1.55 17.89
C LYS A 101 12.87 -0.70 16.68
N HIS A 102 13.57 -0.91 15.56
CA HIS A 102 13.09 -0.45 14.26
C HIS A 102 11.73 -1.08 13.97
N THR A 103 10.84 -0.37 13.26
CA THR A 103 9.49 -0.87 13.07
C THR A 103 9.02 -0.72 11.61
N TYR A 104 8.48 -1.80 11.08
CA TYR A 104 7.76 -1.83 9.81
C TYR A 104 6.32 -2.26 10.08
N SER A 105 5.34 -1.38 9.81
CA SER A 105 3.93 -1.65 10.09
C SER A 105 3.12 -1.91 8.84
N GLU A 106 2.09 -2.74 8.93
CA GLU A 106 1.05 -2.77 7.91
C GLU A 106 0.34 -1.41 7.80
N LYS A 107 -0.35 -1.23 6.70
CA LYS A 107 -1.10 0.00 6.40
C LYS A 107 -2.47 0.06 7.12
N PRO A 108 -2.94 1.26 7.43
CA PRO A 108 -2.24 2.56 7.44
C PRO A 108 -1.24 2.66 8.59
N LEU A 109 -0.28 3.58 8.50
CA LEU A 109 0.69 3.83 9.59
C LEU A 109 0.00 4.09 10.93
N ALA A 110 -1.05 4.90 10.87
CA ALA A 110 -1.94 5.25 11.97
C ALA A 110 -3.32 5.60 11.40
N VAL A 111 -4.32 5.75 12.25
CA VAL A 111 -5.68 6.08 11.80
C VAL A 111 -5.94 7.59 11.69
N ASP A 112 -5.06 8.41 12.28
CA ASP A 112 -5.09 9.88 12.17
C ASP A 112 -3.68 10.49 12.21
N MET A 113 -3.62 11.82 11.96
CA MET A 113 -2.35 12.55 11.88
C MET A 113 -1.67 12.76 13.24
N GLU A 114 -2.40 12.73 14.34
CA GLU A 114 -1.88 12.92 15.70
C GLU A 114 -1.10 11.68 16.14
N GLU A 115 -1.68 10.50 15.95
CA GLU A 115 -1.00 9.23 16.19
C GLU A 115 0.26 9.10 15.29
N ALA A 116 0.15 9.44 14.00
CA ALA A 116 1.29 9.39 13.10
C ALA A 116 2.41 10.36 13.51
N ALA A 117 2.07 11.59 13.94
CA ALA A 117 3.06 12.58 14.37
C ALA A 117 3.81 12.11 15.62
N GLU A 118 3.13 11.48 16.58
CA GLU A 118 3.78 10.94 17.77
C GLU A 118 4.74 9.80 17.44
N LEU A 119 4.33 8.85 16.59
CA LEU A 119 5.20 7.76 16.15
C LEU A 119 6.46 8.27 15.45
N ILE A 120 6.31 9.26 14.59
CA ILE A 120 7.42 9.87 13.85
C ILE A 120 8.39 10.57 14.80
N ALA A 121 7.86 11.42 15.70
CA ALA A 121 8.67 12.11 16.69
C ALA A 121 9.48 11.14 17.57
N LEU A 122 8.84 10.05 17.99
CA LEU A 122 9.50 9.00 18.78
C LEU A 122 10.59 8.27 18.00
N ALA A 123 10.34 7.95 16.73
CA ALA A 123 11.32 7.29 15.86
C ALA A 123 12.54 8.20 15.62
N GLU A 124 12.30 9.51 15.37
CA GLU A 124 13.37 10.51 15.20
C GLU A 124 14.18 10.71 16.49
N GLU A 125 13.51 10.87 17.64
CA GLU A 125 14.17 11.03 18.95
C GLU A 125 15.10 9.85 19.27
N LYS A 126 14.66 8.64 18.95
CA LYS A 126 15.43 7.41 19.24
C LYS A 126 16.36 7.00 18.09
N ASN A 127 16.40 7.76 16.99
CA ASN A 127 17.17 7.43 15.79
C ASN A 127 16.84 6.01 15.27
N LEU A 128 15.55 5.67 15.23
CA LEU A 128 15.06 4.39 14.73
C LEU A 128 14.43 4.54 13.36
N ARG A 129 14.51 3.48 12.56
CA ARG A 129 13.77 3.40 11.29
C ARG A 129 12.30 3.10 11.58
N LEU A 130 11.43 3.89 10.95
CA LEU A 130 10.00 3.69 10.90
C LEU A 130 9.57 3.67 9.45
N GLY A 131 8.91 2.61 9.04
CA GLY A 131 8.38 2.42 7.70
C GLY A 131 7.16 1.52 7.72
N GLY A 132 6.61 1.24 6.56
CA GLY A 132 5.48 0.31 6.49
C GLY A 132 4.88 0.17 5.10
N ALA A 133 3.91 -0.71 5.03
CA ALA A 133 3.10 -0.95 3.84
C ALA A 133 2.28 0.29 3.44
N PRO A 134 1.80 0.36 2.19
CA PRO A 134 1.95 -0.68 1.19
C PRO A 134 3.34 -0.66 0.55
N ASP A 135 3.85 -1.81 0.22
CA ASP A 135 5.10 -1.98 -0.52
C ASP A 135 4.88 -2.38 -2.00
N THR A 136 3.63 -2.50 -2.41
CA THR A 136 3.23 -2.83 -3.79
C THR A 136 3.77 -1.84 -4.82
N PHE A 137 4.00 -0.58 -4.44
CA PHE A 137 4.59 0.43 -5.31
C PHE A 137 6.05 0.10 -5.72
N LEU A 138 6.72 -0.79 -4.97
CA LEU A 138 8.07 -1.30 -5.29
C LEU A 138 8.02 -2.43 -6.33
N GLY A 139 6.82 -2.96 -6.60
CA GLY A 139 6.62 -4.02 -7.58
C GLY A 139 6.84 -3.59 -9.03
N ALA A 140 7.03 -4.57 -9.88
CA ALA A 140 7.37 -4.41 -11.30
C ALA A 140 6.42 -3.46 -12.05
N GLY A 141 5.12 -3.52 -11.77
CA GLY A 141 4.12 -2.70 -12.46
C GLY A 141 4.28 -1.20 -12.23
N ILE A 142 4.25 -0.77 -10.96
CA ILE A 142 4.37 0.66 -10.61
C ILE A 142 5.77 1.18 -10.92
N GLN A 143 6.83 0.39 -10.68
CA GLN A 143 8.20 0.79 -11.02
C GLN A 143 8.41 0.93 -12.54
N THR A 144 7.80 0.06 -13.36
CA THR A 144 7.81 0.21 -14.83
C THR A 144 7.06 1.48 -15.25
N ALA A 145 5.87 1.74 -14.71
CA ALA A 145 5.12 2.97 -14.99
C ALA A 145 5.93 4.22 -14.60
N ARG A 146 6.54 4.21 -13.42
CA ARG A 146 7.44 5.28 -12.96
C ARG A 146 8.62 5.49 -13.91
N ARG A 147 9.27 4.42 -14.36
CA ARG A 147 10.39 4.49 -15.32
C ARG A 147 10.00 5.14 -16.63
N LEU A 148 8.80 4.84 -17.13
CA LEU A 148 8.27 5.45 -18.35
C LEU A 148 8.00 6.95 -18.16
N ILE A 149 7.44 7.35 -17.01
CA ILE A 149 7.19 8.75 -16.67
C ILE A 149 8.52 9.50 -16.52
N ASP A 150 9.43 9.02 -15.69
CA ASP A 150 10.72 9.65 -15.43
C ASP A 150 11.61 9.67 -16.69
N GLY A 151 11.43 8.74 -17.61
CA GLY A 151 12.06 8.68 -18.94
C GLY A 151 11.41 9.59 -20.00
N GLY A 152 10.33 10.30 -19.68
CA GLY A 152 9.66 11.24 -20.58
C GLY A 152 8.83 10.58 -21.68
N PHE A 153 8.49 9.30 -21.58
CA PHE A 153 7.73 8.56 -22.61
C PHE A 153 6.33 9.12 -22.84
N ILE A 154 5.72 9.74 -21.83
CA ILE A 154 4.43 10.43 -21.94
C ILE A 154 4.57 11.96 -21.87
N GLY A 155 5.79 12.50 -21.89
CA GLY A 155 6.06 13.93 -21.70
C GLY A 155 5.83 14.36 -20.23
N ASP A 156 5.44 15.62 -20.04
CA ASP A 156 5.11 16.16 -18.72
C ASP A 156 3.75 15.61 -18.27
N VAL A 157 3.67 15.15 -17.00
CA VAL A 157 2.41 14.65 -16.44
C VAL A 157 1.43 15.80 -16.23
N VAL A 158 0.24 15.69 -16.79
CA VAL A 158 -0.84 16.68 -16.67
C VAL A 158 -1.91 16.26 -15.66
N GLY A 159 -2.06 14.95 -15.41
CA GLY A 159 -3.04 14.45 -14.45
C GLY A 159 -3.12 12.94 -14.37
N ALA A 160 -4.04 12.47 -13.54
CA ALA A 160 -4.35 11.05 -13.39
C ALA A 160 -5.82 10.83 -13.02
N SER A 161 -6.31 9.61 -13.22
CA SER A 161 -7.64 9.18 -12.77
C SER A 161 -7.51 7.83 -12.08
N CYS A 162 -8.08 7.70 -10.88
CA CYS A 162 -8.07 6.49 -10.09
C CYS A 162 -9.47 6.15 -9.57
N ALA A 163 -9.85 4.87 -9.63
CA ALA A 163 -11.11 4.37 -9.09
C ALA A 163 -10.93 3.05 -8.35
N MET A 164 -11.16 3.06 -7.04
CA MET A 164 -11.32 1.87 -6.23
C MET A 164 -12.78 1.72 -5.85
N VAL A 165 -13.49 0.80 -6.50
CA VAL A 165 -14.93 0.63 -6.39
C VAL A 165 -15.26 -0.82 -6.04
N CYS A 166 -16.00 -0.99 -4.95
CA CYS A 166 -16.64 -2.25 -4.60
C CYS A 166 -17.91 -1.98 -3.77
N HIS A 167 -18.71 -3.02 -3.56
CA HIS A 167 -19.94 -2.91 -2.74
C HIS A 167 -19.72 -3.41 -1.29
N GLY A 168 -18.53 -3.22 -0.75
CA GLY A 168 -18.20 -3.58 0.63
C GLY A 168 -17.68 -5.01 0.81
N HIS A 169 -17.32 -5.32 2.05
CA HIS A 169 -16.64 -6.56 2.41
C HIS A 169 -17.49 -7.52 3.24
N GLU A 170 -18.70 -7.11 3.62
CA GLU A 170 -19.66 -7.90 4.41
C GLU A 170 -20.18 -9.14 3.70
N THR A 171 -19.89 -9.28 2.39
CA THR A 171 -20.33 -10.42 1.59
C THR A 171 -19.36 -11.60 1.58
N TRP A 172 -18.09 -11.36 1.95
CA TRP A 172 -17.04 -12.37 1.81
C TRP A 172 -16.08 -12.45 3.01
N HIS A 173 -15.85 -11.34 3.73
CA HIS A 173 -14.91 -11.35 4.84
C HIS A 173 -15.54 -12.00 6.08
N PRO A 174 -14.81 -12.89 6.81
CA PRO A 174 -15.36 -13.59 7.98
C PRO A 174 -15.62 -12.68 9.19
N ASP A 175 -14.97 -11.53 9.27
CA ASP A 175 -15.12 -10.53 10.35
C ASP A 175 -15.07 -9.12 9.72
N PRO A 176 -16.17 -8.66 9.07
CA PRO A 176 -16.14 -7.46 8.25
C PRO A 176 -16.36 -6.15 9.01
N GLU A 177 -16.74 -6.19 10.29
CA GLU A 177 -17.16 -4.99 11.04
C GLU A 177 -16.08 -3.90 11.07
N PHE A 178 -14.81 -4.26 11.25
CA PHE A 178 -13.72 -3.29 11.37
C PHE A 178 -13.54 -2.40 10.13
N TYR A 179 -13.97 -2.86 8.94
CA TYR A 179 -13.96 -2.04 7.72
C TYR A 179 -14.90 -0.83 7.78
N TYR A 180 -15.86 -0.84 8.72
CA TYR A 180 -16.88 0.18 8.87
C TYR A 180 -16.73 0.99 10.16
N LYS A 181 -15.68 0.74 10.94
CA LYS A 181 -15.32 1.43 12.19
C LYS A 181 -14.12 2.35 12.02
N ARG A 182 -13.79 3.13 13.06
CA ARG A 182 -12.58 4.01 13.06
C ARG A 182 -11.36 3.23 12.60
N GLY A 183 -10.63 3.79 11.65
CA GLY A 183 -9.50 3.15 11.00
C GLY A 183 -9.86 2.30 9.77
N GLY A 184 -11.16 2.14 9.48
CA GLY A 184 -11.68 1.49 8.28
C GLY A 184 -12.13 2.46 7.20
N GLY A 185 -13.09 2.01 6.38
CA GLY A 185 -13.58 2.74 5.21
C GLY A 185 -12.69 2.54 3.98
N PRO A 186 -13.24 2.82 2.79
CA PRO A 186 -12.53 2.58 1.53
C PRO A 186 -11.26 3.41 1.40
N MET A 187 -11.18 4.58 2.05
CA MET A 187 -10.01 5.44 1.98
C MET A 187 -8.86 4.92 2.84
N LEU A 188 -9.09 4.48 4.09
CA LEU A 188 -8.00 3.98 4.95
C LEU A 188 -7.66 2.51 4.67
N ASP A 189 -8.59 1.73 4.11
CA ASP A 189 -8.31 0.35 3.71
C ASP A 189 -7.54 0.28 2.39
N MET A 190 -8.06 0.90 1.33
CA MET A 190 -7.51 0.79 -0.03
C MET A 190 -6.79 2.04 -0.51
N GLY A 191 -7.16 3.22 0.01
CA GLY A 191 -6.50 4.49 -0.32
C GLY A 191 -4.97 4.46 -0.16
N PRO A 192 -4.38 3.77 0.84
CA PRO A 192 -2.93 3.69 0.95
C PRO A 192 -2.25 3.20 -0.33
N TYR A 193 -2.81 2.23 -1.04
CA TYR A 193 -2.26 1.72 -2.30
C TYR A 193 -2.32 2.77 -3.42
N TYR A 194 -3.50 3.36 -3.62
CA TYR A 194 -3.75 4.31 -4.71
C TYR A 194 -3.01 5.62 -4.50
N VAL A 195 -3.06 6.17 -3.29
CA VAL A 195 -2.39 7.44 -2.97
C VAL A 195 -0.87 7.27 -2.97
N THR A 196 -0.34 6.15 -2.46
CA THR A 196 1.10 5.85 -2.57
C THR A 196 1.55 5.76 -4.02
N ALA A 197 0.80 5.06 -4.88
CA ALA A 197 1.12 5.00 -6.30
C ALA A 197 1.07 6.39 -6.96
N LEU A 198 0.05 7.21 -6.64
CA LEU A 198 -0.04 8.59 -7.14
C LEU A 198 1.18 9.43 -6.74
N VAL A 199 1.59 9.44 -5.47
CA VAL A 199 2.75 10.23 -5.04
C VAL A 199 4.07 9.69 -5.59
N GLN A 200 4.15 8.38 -5.83
CA GLN A 200 5.32 7.78 -6.48
C GLN A 200 5.42 8.14 -7.97
N LEU A 201 4.30 8.30 -8.65
CA LEU A 201 4.26 8.61 -10.09
C LEU A 201 4.26 10.12 -10.35
N LEU A 202 3.50 10.91 -9.58
CA LEU A 202 3.29 12.33 -9.80
C LEU A 202 4.13 13.24 -8.90
N GLY A 203 4.64 12.74 -7.78
CA GLY A 203 5.42 13.51 -6.81
C GLY A 203 4.61 14.04 -5.63
N GLU A 204 5.06 15.14 -5.04
CA GLU A 204 4.45 15.76 -3.86
C GLU A 204 3.08 16.36 -4.19
N ALA A 205 2.07 16.03 -3.39
CA ALA A 205 0.77 16.69 -3.41
C ALA A 205 0.79 17.92 -2.50
N LYS A 206 0.02 18.95 -2.86
CA LYS A 206 -0.07 20.20 -2.09
C LYS A 206 -1.47 20.56 -1.63
N GLY A 207 -2.51 19.91 -2.17
CA GLY A 207 -3.88 20.19 -1.75
C GLY A 207 -4.87 19.11 -2.16
N VAL A 208 -5.96 19.03 -1.42
CA VAL A 208 -7.07 18.08 -1.65
C VAL A 208 -8.39 18.83 -1.64
N MET A 209 -9.25 18.54 -2.61
CA MET A 209 -10.64 18.98 -2.62
C MET A 209 -11.56 17.80 -2.93
N GLY A 210 -12.47 17.48 -2.03
CA GLY A 210 -13.32 16.32 -2.17
C GLY A 210 -14.62 16.39 -1.41
N PHE A 211 -15.48 15.44 -1.72
CA PHE A 211 -16.75 15.20 -1.04
C PHE A 211 -16.80 13.78 -0.52
N THR A 212 -17.32 13.64 0.69
CA THR A 212 -17.46 12.35 1.34
C THR A 212 -18.86 12.16 1.89
N LYS A 213 -19.31 10.94 1.96
CA LYS A 213 -20.58 10.60 2.61
C LYS A 213 -20.61 9.14 3.07
N LYS A 214 -21.49 8.87 3.99
CA LYS A 214 -21.94 7.55 4.39
C LYS A 214 -23.26 7.27 3.69
N THR A 215 -23.25 6.37 2.69
CA THR A 215 -24.48 6.06 1.93
C THR A 215 -25.44 5.18 2.74
N PHE A 216 -24.89 4.15 3.39
CA PHE A 216 -25.65 3.19 4.17
C PHE A 216 -25.25 3.29 5.64
N PRO A 217 -26.14 3.74 6.56
CA PRO A 217 -25.83 3.82 7.99
C PRO A 217 -25.69 2.44 8.66
N HIS A 218 -26.30 1.43 8.05
CA HIS A 218 -26.22 0.03 8.48
C HIS A 218 -25.94 -0.87 7.30
N ARG A 219 -25.24 -1.99 7.56
CA ARG A 219 -25.00 -3.06 6.61
C ARG A 219 -25.20 -4.40 7.26
N THR A 220 -25.82 -5.33 6.54
CA THR A 220 -26.06 -6.70 7.03
C THR A 220 -24.97 -7.63 6.50
N ILE A 221 -24.32 -8.39 7.38
CA ILE A 221 -23.30 -9.38 7.03
C ILE A 221 -23.94 -10.56 6.31
N THR A 222 -23.42 -10.90 5.14
CA THR A 222 -23.86 -12.06 4.36
C THR A 222 -22.78 -13.15 4.26
N SER A 223 -21.60 -12.92 4.84
CA SER A 223 -20.55 -13.91 5.00
C SER A 223 -20.68 -14.71 6.31
N GLN A 224 -20.04 -15.89 6.35
CA GLN A 224 -19.94 -16.68 7.58
C GLN A 224 -18.69 -16.27 8.38
N PRO A 225 -18.67 -16.37 9.73
CA PRO A 225 -19.71 -16.99 10.59
C PRO A 225 -20.83 -16.03 11.05
N HIS A 226 -20.74 -14.72 10.75
CA HIS A 226 -21.61 -13.66 11.29
C HIS A 226 -22.84 -13.37 10.41
N TYR A 227 -23.28 -14.33 9.60
CA TYR A 227 -24.39 -14.15 8.67
C TYR A 227 -25.68 -13.64 9.37
N GLY A 228 -26.22 -12.53 8.85
CA GLY A 228 -27.45 -11.90 9.35
C GLY A 228 -27.23 -10.89 10.47
N GLU A 229 -25.99 -10.71 10.96
CA GLU A 229 -25.68 -9.65 11.92
C GLU A 229 -25.59 -8.29 11.22
N ASP A 230 -25.99 -7.22 11.92
CA ASP A 230 -25.94 -5.86 11.40
C ASP A 230 -24.69 -5.11 11.89
N ILE A 231 -24.07 -4.38 10.98
CA ILE A 231 -22.96 -3.47 11.25
C ILE A 231 -23.48 -2.04 11.22
N THR A 232 -23.26 -1.27 12.28
CA THR A 232 -23.40 0.19 12.24
C THR A 232 -22.16 0.79 11.59
N VAL A 233 -22.36 1.61 10.55
CA VAL A 233 -21.29 2.25 9.78
C VAL A 233 -20.94 3.58 10.42
N ASP A 234 -19.70 3.73 10.88
CA ASP A 234 -19.21 4.92 11.58
C ASP A 234 -18.33 5.83 10.72
N VAL A 235 -17.90 5.36 9.54
CA VAL A 235 -16.96 6.04 8.65
C VAL A 235 -17.60 6.38 7.29
N ASP A 236 -17.00 7.31 6.56
CA ASP A 236 -17.39 7.59 5.19
C ASP A 236 -17.10 6.40 4.28
N THR A 237 -18.07 6.05 3.46
CA THR A 237 -18.01 4.88 2.56
C THR A 237 -18.02 5.26 1.08
N TYR A 238 -18.22 6.53 0.76
CA TYR A 238 -18.16 7.09 -0.59
C TYR A 238 -17.34 8.38 -0.56
N LEU A 239 -16.18 8.39 -1.20
CA LEU A 239 -15.26 9.54 -1.25
C LEU A 239 -14.87 9.80 -2.72
N TYR A 240 -15.04 11.05 -3.15
CA TYR A 240 -14.75 11.47 -4.51
C TYR A 240 -14.13 12.87 -4.50
N GLY A 241 -13.00 13.05 -5.19
CA GLY A 241 -12.38 14.37 -5.24
C GLY A 241 -11.08 14.40 -6.05
N ASN A 242 -10.37 15.50 -5.91
CA ASN A 242 -9.15 15.79 -6.64
C ASN A 242 -7.99 16.08 -5.69
N ILE A 243 -6.81 15.68 -6.12
CA ILE A 243 -5.52 15.95 -5.46
C ILE A 243 -4.72 16.85 -6.41
N LEU A 244 -4.27 17.98 -5.90
CA LEU A 244 -3.42 18.92 -6.63
C LEU A 244 -1.96 18.67 -6.27
N PHE A 245 -1.12 18.42 -7.27
CA PHE A 245 0.31 18.16 -7.11
C PHE A 245 1.16 19.42 -7.28
N SER A 246 2.37 19.41 -6.71
CA SER A 246 3.30 20.56 -6.75
C SER A 246 3.77 20.90 -8.16
N ASN A 247 3.81 19.93 -9.08
CA ASN A 247 4.12 20.12 -10.50
C ASN A 247 2.92 20.65 -11.33
N GLY A 248 1.76 20.89 -10.71
CA GLY A 248 0.55 21.36 -11.36
C GLY A 248 -0.37 20.25 -11.89
N ALA A 249 0.02 18.99 -11.83
CA ALA A 249 -0.84 17.88 -12.20
C ALA A 249 -2.04 17.78 -11.25
N ILE A 250 -3.17 17.33 -11.79
CA ILE A 250 -4.41 17.11 -11.02
C ILE A 250 -4.80 15.64 -11.14
N ALA A 251 -4.90 14.94 -10.02
CA ALA A 251 -5.40 13.57 -10.01
C ALA A 251 -6.82 13.50 -9.42
N GLN A 252 -7.71 12.82 -10.11
CA GLN A 252 -9.01 12.43 -9.59
C GLN A 252 -8.86 11.11 -8.82
N LEU A 253 -9.45 11.04 -7.63
CA LEU A 253 -9.53 9.81 -6.83
C LEU A 253 -10.98 9.54 -6.42
N PHE A 254 -11.43 8.34 -6.71
CA PHE A 254 -12.72 7.81 -6.30
C PHE A 254 -12.51 6.52 -5.50
N THR A 255 -12.92 6.53 -4.21
CA THR A 255 -12.90 5.31 -3.39
C THR A 255 -14.27 5.07 -2.77
N THR A 256 -14.80 3.84 -2.85
CA THR A 256 -16.13 3.55 -2.31
C THR A 256 -16.33 2.08 -1.99
N PHE A 257 -17.15 1.82 -0.93
CA PHE A 257 -17.75 0.53 -0.61
C PHE A 257 -19.24 0.46 -0.96
N ASP A 258 -19.77 1.46 -1.70
CA ASP A 258 -21.22 1.62 -1.91
C ASP A 258 -21.68 1.31 -3.34
N VAL A 259 -20.74 1.05 -4.26
CA VAL A 259 -21.03 0.93 -5.69
C VAL A 259 -20.75 -0.48 -6.18
N TYR A 260 -21.72 -1.10 -6.83
CA TYR A 260 -21.59 -2.46 -7.34
C TYR A 260 -20.60 -2.59 -8.48
N TYR A 261 -20.59 -1.62 -9.40
CA TYR A 261 -19.77 -1.69 -10.61
C TYR A 261 -19.50 -0.29 -11.20
N THR A 262 -18.36 -0.15 -11.85
CA THR A 262 -18.00 1.04 -12.65
C THR A 262 -17.29 0.61 -13.92
N GLN A 263 -17.45 1.40 -15.00
CA GLN A 263 -16.66 1.28 -16.24
C GLN A 263 -15.42 2.18 -16.21
N GLN A 264 -15.24 2.99 -15.17
CA GLN A 264 -14.06 3.83 -15.03
C GLN A 264 -12.80 2.97 -14.91
N ALA A 265 -11.76 3.33 -15.64
CA ALA A 265 -10.45 2.69 -15.52
C ALA A 265 -9.94 2.79 -14.07
N ARG A 266 -9.31 1.72 -13.63
CA ARG A 266 -8.82 1.63 -12.25
C ARG A 266 -7.73 2.66 -11.95
N PHE A 267 -6.80 2.83 -12.90
CA PHE A 267 -5.72 3.81 -12.75
C PHE A 267 -5.15 4.19 -14.13
N GLU A 268 -5.19 5.47 -14.44
CA GLU A 268 -4.58 6.06 -15.65
C GLU A 268 -3.76 7.29 -15.28
N VAL A 269 -2.67 7.51 -16.04
CA VAL A 269 -1.83 8.72 -15.95
C VAL A 269 -1.76 9.36 -17.33
N TYR A 270 -2.00 10.66 -17.38
CA TYR A 270 -2.05 11.45 -18.60
C TYR A 270 -0.85 12.38 -18.66
N GLY A 271 -0.19 12.39 -19.82
CA GLY A 271 0.94 13.28 -20.10
C GLY A 271 0.75 14.05 -21.41
N THR A 272 1.63 15.02 -21.64
CA THR A 272 1.58 15.88 -22.85
C THR A 272 1.90 15.13 -24.16
N LYS A 273 2.48 13.94 -24.07
CA LYS A 273 2.90 13.13 -25.23
C LYS A 273 2.32 11.71 -25.22
N GLY A 274 1.46 11.38 -24.29
CA GLY A 274 0.85 10.05 -24.23
C GLY A 274 0.14 9.79 -22.91
N SER A 275 -0.38 8.58 -22.77
CA SER A 275 -1.08 8.13 -21.57
C SER A 275 -0.61 6.74 -21.17
N LEU A 276 -0.70 6.45 -19.87
CA LEU A 276 -0.43 5.13 -19.31
C LEU A 276 -1.70 4.59 -18.64
N VAL A 277 -1.99 3.31 -18.89
CA VAL A 277 -2.82 2.52 -17.96
C VAL A 277 -1.86 1.83 -17.00
N VAL A 278 -2.06 2.10 -15.73
CA VAL A 278 -1.26 1.58 -14.63
C VAL A 278 -2.02 0.40 -14.02
N PRO A 279 -1.36 -0.69 -13.63
CA PRO A 279 -2.03 -1.82 -12.99
C PRO A 279 -2.66 -1.44 -11.65
N ASP A 280 -3.50 -2.32 -11.12
CA ASP A 280 -4.06 -2.16 -9.77
C ASP A 280 -2.93 -1.97 -8.75
N PRO A 281 -2.85 -0.81 -8.07
CA PRO A 281 -1.76 -0.53 -7.13
C PRO A 281 -1.76 -1.44 -5.89
N ASN A 282 -2.79 -2.25 -5.68
CA ASN A 282 -2.79 -3.34 -4.67
C ASN A 282 -2.07 -4.60 -5.16
N THR A 283 -1.53 -4.59 -6.37
CA THR A 283 -0.74 -5.69 -6.94
C THR A 283 0.70 -5.25 -7.22
N PHE A 284 1.58 -6.20 -7.43
CA PHE A 284 2.99 -5.94 -7.75
C PHE A 284 3.26 -5.99 -9.26
N GLY A 285 2.43 -6.72 -10.02
CA GLY A 285 2.62 -6.97 -11.46
C GLY A 285 2.00 -5.94 -12.37
N GLY A 286 1.87 -6.34 -13.63
CA GLY A 286 1.27 -5.57 -14.71
C GLY A 286 -0.19 -5.96 -15.00
N PRO A 287 -0.69 -5.62 -16.19
CA PRO A 287 0.04 -4.97 -17.30
C PRO A 287 0.22 -3.46 -17.12
N VAL A 288 1.26 -2.91 -17.73
CA VAL A 288 1.45 -1.47 -17.96
C VAL A 288 1.21 -1.22 -19.45
N LEU A 289 0.24 -0.35 -19.76
CA LEU A 289 -0.10 -0.05 -21.15
C LEU A 289 0.27 1.39 -21.47
N LEU A 290 0.90 1.61 -22.63
CA LEU A 290 1.34 2.91 -23.12
C LEU A 290 0.60 3.24 -24.41
N LEU A 291 0.05 4.45 -24.49
CA LEU A 291 -0.47 5.05 -25.71
C LEU A 291 0.29 6.32 -26.02
N ARG A 292 0.80 6.44 -27.26
CA ARG A 292 1.39 7.68 -27.79
C ARG A 292 0.72 8.05 -29.12
N PRO A 293 0.72 9.33 -29.51
CA PRO A 293 0.11 9.77 -30.77
C PRO A 293 0.59 9.00 -31.99
N GLU A 294 1.87 8.67 -32.05
CA GLU A 294 2.49 7.91 -33.14
C GLU A 294 2.04 6.44 -33.19
N ASP A 295 1.53 5.92 -32.10
CA ASP A 295 1.02 4.54 -32.00
C ASP A 295 -0.43 4.44 -32.46
N GLN A 296 -1.13 5.56 -32.60
CA GLN A 296 -2.46 5.60 -33.20
C GLN A 296 -2.30 5.38 -34.67
N SER A 297 -2.69 4.19 -35.18
CA SER A 297 -2.75 3.92 -36.60
C SER A 297 -3.58 5.02 -37.30
N ALA A 298 -3.20 5.39 -38.54
CA ALA A 298 -3.84 6.43 -39.37
C ALA A 298 -5.27 6.10 -39.79
N GLY A 299 -6.04 5.39 -39.01
CA GLY A 299 -7.49 5.22 -39.16
C GLY A 299 -8.21 6.55 -38.93
N PRO A 300 -9.45 6.70 -39.43
CA PRO A 300 -10.20 7.92 -39.23
C PRO A 300 -10.21 8.24 -37.71
N LYS A 301 -9.76 9.45 -37.39
CA LYS A 301 -9.83 9.99 -36.00
C LYS A 301 -11.30 10.26 -35.67
N THR A 302 -12.04 9.21 -35.44
CA THR A 302 -13.38 9.32 -34.89
C THR A 302 -13.20 9.56 -33.41
N ASP A 303 -13.77 10.65 -32.93
CA ASP A 303 -13.95 10.87 -31.50
C ASP A 303 -14.64 9.62 -30.92
N PRO A 304 -13.99 8.87 -30.00
CA PRO A 304 -14.58 7.65 -29.44
C PRO A 304 -15.95 7.89 -28.79
N GLY A 305 -16.28 9.13 -28.45
CA GLY A 305 -17.57 9.53 -27.92
C GLY A 305 -18.71 9.61 -28.95
N LEU A 306 -18.42 9.61 -30.23
CA LEU A 306 -19.42 9.84 -31.30
C LEU A 306 -19.80 8.60 -32.12
N ASP A 307 -18.98 7.56 -32.15
CA ASP A 307 -19.35 6.32 -32.84
C ASP A 307 -20.04 5.32 -31.90
N LYS A 308 -21.36 5.37 -31.91
CA LYS A 308 -22.20 4.46 -31.08
C LYS A 308 -22.27 3.03 -31.60
N LYS A 309 -21.62 2.70 -32.72
CA LYS A 309 -21.74 1.37 -33.37
C LYS A 309 -20.63 0.40 -32.97
N THR A 310 -19.52 0.91 -32.51
CA THR A 310 -18.46 0.10 -31.90
C THR A 310 -18.38 0.47 -30.44
N ALA A 311 -18.68 -0.48 -29.56
CA ALA A 311 -18.29 -0.32 -28.17
C ALA A 311 -16.79 0.02 -28.18
N PRO A 312 -16.34 1.13 -27.55
CA PRO A 312 -14.93 1.42 -27.54
C PRO A 312 -14.23 0.22 -26.91
N GLU A 313 -13.35 -0.42 -27.66
CA GLU A 313 -12.34 -1.23 -27.04
C GLU A 313 -11.55 -0.25 -26.17
N PHE A 314 -11.73 -0.32 -24.86
CA PHE A 314 -11.27 0.67 -23.87
C PHE A 314 -9.78 0.99 -23.98
N TYR A 315 -9.03 0.13 -24.65
CA TYR A 315 -7.59 0.24 -24.81
C TYR A 315 -7.14 0.17 -26.28
N ASN A 316 -8.00 0.56 -27.22
CA ASN A 316 -7.63 0.56 -28.63
C ASN A 316 -6.45 1.51 -28.88
N GLY A 317 -5.37 0.96 -29.42
CA GLY A 317 -4.10 1.67 -29.65
C GLY A 317 -3.11 1.65 -28.49
N TYR A 318 -3.49 1.21 -27.30
CA TYR A 318 -2.54 0.97 -26.23
C TYR A 318 -1.67 -0.25 -26.53
N LYS A 319 -0.39 -0.15 -26.21
CA LYS A 319 0.58 -1.24 -26.31
C LYS A 319 1.04 -1.65 -24.92
N GLU A 320 1.06 -2.93 -24.65
CA GLU A 320 1.64 -3.46 -23.44
C GLU A 320 3.15 -3.25 -23.44
N VAL A 321 3.67 -2.71 -22.34
CA VAL A 321 5.10 -2.53 -22.10
C VAL A 321 5.60 -3.70 -21.26
N PRO A 322 6.67 -4.40 -21.69
CA PRO A 322 7.30 -5.41 -20.86
C PRO A 322 7.67 -4.83 -19.49
N LEU A 323 7.44 -5.59 -18.43
CA LEU A 323 7.85 -5.19 -17.10
C LEU A 323 9.38 -5.09 -17.03
N LEU A 324 9.88 -3.95 -16.54
CA LEU A 324 11.31 -3.62 -16.53
C LEU A 324 12.00 -3.99 -15.20
N TYR A 325 11.22 -4.40 -14.21
CA TYR A 325 11.69 -4.73 -12.87
C TYR A 325 11.18 -6.11 -12.46
N ASP A 326 11.81 -6.67 -11.45
CA ASP A 326 11.40 -7.90 -10.79
C ASP A 326 10.22 -7.64 -9.81
N TYR A 327 9.80 -8.66 -9.10
CA TYR A 327 8.71 -8.62 -8.13
C TYR A 327 7.35 -8.33 -8.78
N ASN A 328 6.96 -9.19 -9.71
CA ASN A 328 5.66 -9.14 -10.40
C ASN A 328 4.57 -10.00 -9.74
N GLU A 329 4.93 -10.83 -8.78
CA GLU A 329 4.02 -11.65 -7.99
C GLU A 329 3.69 -10.97 -6.66
N ASN A 330 2.95 -11.64 -5.77
CA ASN A 330 2.65 -11.09 -4.45
C ASN A 330 3.90 -11.08 -3.56
N SER A 331 4.69 -10.01 -3.66
CA SER A 331 6.00 -9.84 -3.03
C SER A 331 5.94 -9.04 -1.72
N ARG A 332 4.82 -9.09 -0.97
CA ARG A 332 4.73 -8.46 0.36
C ARG A 332 5.88 -8.89 1.26
N ALA A 333 6.38 -8.01 2.06
CA ALA A 333 7.66 -7.95 2.76
C ALA A 333 8.82 -7.38 1.92
N LEU A 334 8.60 -6.99 0.65
CA LEU A 334 9.60 -6.29 -0.16
C LEU A 334 10.03 -4.97 0.48
N GLY A 335 9.07 -4.19 1.03
CA GLY A 335 9.37 -2.95 1.74
C GLY A 335 10.11 -3.18 3.06
N LEU A 336 9.81 -4.26 3.77
CA LEU A 336 10.57 -4.69 4.96
C LEU A 336 12.00 -5.07 4.58
N ALA A 337 12.17 -5.85 3.52
CA ALA A 337 13.49 -6.24 3.02
C ALA A 337 14.31 -5.01 2.57
N ASP A 338 13.66 -4.04 1.91
CA ASP A 338 14.28 -2.76 1.54
C ASP A 338 14.74 -1.96 2.77
N MET A 339 13.94 -1.93 3.84
CA MET A 339 14.31 -1.28 5.10
C MET A 339 15.48 -2.01 5.76
N CYS A 340 15.48 -3.33 5.79
CA CYS A 340 16.57 -4.13 6.35
C CYS A 340 17.87 -3.97 5.55
N LYS A 341 17.81 -3.96 4.23
CA LYS A 341 18.97 -3.62 3.39
C LYS A 341 19.45 -2.20 3.65
N ALA A 342 18.55 -1.25 3.82
CA ALA A 342 18.89 0.13 4.13
C ALA A 342 19.58 0.29 5.50
N LEU A 343 19.21 -0.51 6.50
CA LEU A 343 19.91 -0.55 7.79
C LEU A 343 21.37 -0.97 7.63
N SER A 344 21.63 -1.99 6.82
CA SER A 344 23.00 -2.50 6.61
C SER A 344 23.88 -1.60 5.72
N THR A 345 23.27 -0.79 4.85
CA THR A 345 24.00 0.07 3.88
C THR A 345 24.03 1.55 4.26
N GLY A 346 23.24 1.95 5.26
CA GLY A 346 23.12 3.36 5.70
C GLY A 346 22.29 4.26 4.77
N ARG A 347 21.72 3.74 3.68
CA ARG A 347 20.84 4.51 2.79
C ARG A 347 19.45 4.73 3.39
N GLU A 348 18.68 5.63 2.80
CA GLU A 348 17.26 5.74 3.09
C GLU A 348 16.49 4.53 2.52
N HIS A 349 15.49 4.05 3.26
CA HIS A 349 14.57 3.03 2.76
C HIS A 349 13.37 3.67 2.04
N ARG A 350 12.79 2.93 1.08
CA ARG A 350 11.82 3.51 0.15
C ARG A 350 10.44 3.68 0.76
N ALA A 351 9.95 2.67 1.50
CA ALA A 351 8.65 2.71 2.18
C ALA A 351 8.78 3.35 3.57
N ASN A 352 9.23 4.61 3.63
CA ASN A 352 9.55 5.33 4.85
C ASN A 352 8.35 6.10 5.44
N TYR A 353 8.50 6.58 6.67
CA TYR A 353 7.44 7.31 7.36
C TYR A 353 7.10 8.67 6.71
N GLN A 354 8.05 9.31 6.01
CA GLN A 354 7.78 10.56 5.30
C GLN A 354 6.72 10.35 4.22
N GLN A 355 6.86 9.26 3.44
CA GLN A 355 5.84 8.86 2.47
C GLN A 355 4.51 8.54 3.13
N GLN A 356 4.53 7.74 4.20
CA GLN A 356 3.31 7.32 4.87
C GLN A 356 2.56 8.49 5.51
N ARG A 357 3.29 9.44 6.11
CA ARG A 357 2.71 10.69 6.65
C ARG A 357 2.03 11.51 5.55
N HIS A 358 2.70 11.68 4.41
CA HIS A 358 2.15 12.44 3.29
C HIS A 358 0.90 11.77 2.73
N VAL A 359 0.95 10.46 2.54
CA VAL A 359 -0.20 9.64 2.10
C VAL A 359 -1.36 9.73 3.10
N LEU A 360 -1.11 9.62 4.39
CA LEU A 360 -2.14 9.72 5.43
C LEU A 360 -2.78 11.11 5.46
N GLU A 361 -1.98 12.19 5.34
CA GLU A 361 -2.53 13.56 5.29
C GLU A 361 -3.41 13.76 4.06
N ILE A 362 -3.01 13.25 2.88
CA ILE A 362 -3.85 13.28 1.67
C ILE A 362 -5.19 12.59 1.95
N MET A 363 -5.16 11.36 2.46
CA MET A 363 -6.35 10.55 2.71
C MET A 363 -7.32 11.21 3.69
N THR A 364 -6.82 11.68 4.84
CA THR A 364 -7.63 12.33 5.87
C THR A 364 -8.13 13.71 5.45
N SER A 365 -7.50 14.35 4.46
CA SER A 365 -7.91 15.64 3.93
C SER A 365 -9.19 15.60 3.09
N PHE A 366 -9.61 14.43 2.59
CA PHE A 366 -10.87 14.30 1.86
C PHE A 366 -12.08 14.64 2.77
N SER A 367 -12.16 14.02 3.95
CA SER A 367 -13.24 14.31 4.91
C SER A 367 -13.16 15.75 5.42
N LYS A 368 -11.96 16.25 5.74
CA LYS A 368 -11.74 17.64 6.15
C LYS A 368 -12.19 18.62 5.07
N SER A 369 -11.91 18.33 3.79
CA SER A 369 -12.34 19.16 2.65
C SER A 369 -13.85 19.15 2.49
N SER A 370 -14.48 17.97 2.61
CA SER A 370 -15.94 17.82 2.54
C SER A 370 -16.65 18.60 3.63
N GLU A 371 -16.18 18.50 4.87
CA GLU A 371 -16.71 19.25 6.01
C GLU A 371 -16.56 20.77 5.85
N LYS A 372 -15.41 21.21 5.38
CA LYS A 372 -15.07 22.62 5.18
C LYS A 372 -15.73 23.24 3.95
N GLY A 373 -16.12 22.42 2.96
CA GLY A 373 -16.59 22.86 1.65
C GLY A 373 -15.53 23.62 0.84
N ALA A 374 -14.25 23.34 1.08
CA ALA A 374 -13.12 24.04 0.46
C ALA A 374 -11.90 23.12 0.34
N MET A 375 -10.96 23.50 -0.52
CA MET A 375 -9.67 22.84 -0.63
C MET A 375 -8.92 22.89 0.72
N VAL A 376 -8.31 21.76 1.08
CA VAL A 376 -7.37 21.64 2.21
C VAL A 376 -5.96 21.67 1.65
N GLU A 377 -5.16 22.63 2.10
CA GLU A 377 -3.72 22.66 1.81
C GLU A 377 -2.99 21.67 2.71
N LEU A 378 -2.06 20.91 2.11
CA LEU A 378 -1.26 19.93 2.82
C LEU A 378 -0.03 20.57 3.46
N THR A 379 0.29 20.13 4.66
CA THR A 379 1.42 20.64 5.47
C THR A 379 2.65 19.75 5.37
N SER A 380 2.47 18.45 5.15
CA SER A 380 3.57 17.51 4.97
C SER A 380 4.30 17.77 3.66
N ARG A 381 5.61 17.55 3.70
CA ARG A 381 6.47 17.59 2.51
C ARG A 381 6.91 16.19 2.17
N TYR A 382 7.07 15.94 0.87
CA TYR A 382 7.49 14.63 0.39
C TYR A 382 8.38 14.74 -0.85
N THR A 383 9.55 14.15 -0.76
CA THR A 383 10.42 13.93 -1.92
C THR A 383 10.34 12.45 -2.30
N ARG A 384 10.07 12.17 -3.57
CA ARG A 384 10.01 10.78 -4.05
C ARG A 384 11.30 10.04 -3.73
N THR A 385 11.16 8.91 -3.07
CA THR A 385 12.28 8.01 -2.81
C THR A 385 12.88 7.48 -4.12
N ALA A 386 14.13 7.04 -4.07
CA ALA A 386 14.81 6.46 -5.24
C ALA A 386 13.96 5.31 -5.84
N PRO A 387 13.93 5.14 -7.17
CA PRO A 387 13.30 3.97 -7.78
C PRO A 387 14.01 2.69 -7.35
N MET A 388 13.37 1.55 -7.55
CA MET A 388 14.05 0.25 -7.38
C MET A 388 15.25 0.15 -8.32
N ALA A 389 16.31 -0.48 -7.86
CA ALA A 389 17.41 -0.87 -8.72
C ALA A 389 16.95 -2.00 -9.67
N ASN A 390 17.56 -2.05 -10.84
CA ASN A 390 17.34 -3.15 -11.78
C ASN A 390 18.20 -4.35 -11.35
N ASN A 391 17.72 -5.07 -10.32
CA ASN A 391 18.48 -6.17 -9.73
C ASN A 391 18.46 -7.40 -10.61
N PRO A 392 19.63 -8.00 -10.89
CA PRO A 392 19.72 -9.22 -11.66
C PRO A 392 19.34 -10.46 -10.83
N MET A 393 19.29 -10.38 -9.51
CA MET A 393 19.02 -11.53 -8.63
C MET A 393 17.76 -11.31 -7.81
N HIS A 394 16.77 -12.18 -8.03
CA HIS A 394 15.54 -12.20 -7.23
C HIS A 394 15.83 -12.49 -5.74
N GLY A 395 15.18 -11.74 -4.85
CA GLY A 395 15.30 -11.90 -3.39
C GLY A 395 16.56 -11.27 -2.77
N ILE A 396 17.33 -10.47 -3.54
CA ILE A 396 18.46 -9.68 -3.06
C ILE A 396 18.29 -8.25 -3.57
N LEU A 397 18.25 -7.28 -2.65
CA LEU A 397 18.01 -5.90 -2.99
C LEU A 397 19.30 -5.12 -3.23
N ASP A 398 19.31 -4.30 -4.27
CA ASP A 398 20.35 -3.29 -4.57
C ASP A 398 21.79 -3.86 -4.71
N ASP A 399 21.96 -5.07 -5.23
CA ASP A 399 23.28 -5.69 -5.48
C ASP A 399 23.64 -5.71 -6.96
#